data_3ecb44e34dcb04c5fffabb7ef63ba39c
#
_entry.id   3ecb44e34dcb04c5fffabb7ef63ba39c
#
_cell.length_a   1.000
_cell.length_b   1.000
_cell.length_c   1.000
_cell.angle_alpha   90.00
_cell.angle_beta   90.00
_cell.angle_gamma   90.00
#
_symmetry.space_group_name_H-M   'P 1'
#
loop_
_entity.id
_entity.type
_entity.pdbx_description
1 polymer ?
#
loop_
_entity_poly.entity_id
_entity_poly.type
_entity_poly.pdbx_seq_one_letter_code
_entity_poly.pdbx_strand_id
1 'polypeptide(L)'
;MRTIFVTIPTVAFLLTLLAFVFPQKTSWRIKVIWAIFLFAAFFKFHIFKIFGGSMLTPEMPEAVIWILNWIYSGVFILLLLSFVWWVKKYRAIALPIAAFSVGLGGMLSATIAPKVTEITLDYPNLPAELDG
;
A
#
# COMPACT_ATOMS: atom_id res chain seq x y z
N MET A 1 -1.62 -21.13 4.40
CA MET A 1 -1.28 -19.70 4.49
C MET A 1 -0.04 -19.28 3.68
N ARG A 2 1.07 -20.04 3.67
CA ARG A 2 2.28 -19.69 2.91
C ARG A 2 2.04 -19.40 1.42
N THR A 3 1.18 -20.17 0.77
CA THR A 3 0.89 -20.06 -0.66
C THR A 3 0.24 -18.71 -1.03
N ILE A 4 -0.67 -18.20 -0.20
CA ILE A 4 -1.38 -16.92 -0.46
C ILE A 4 -0.41 -15.74 -0.50
N PHE A 5 0.58 -15.70 0.41
CA PHE A 5 1.58 -14.63 0.47
C PHE A 5 2.55 -14.59 -0.72
N VAL A 6 2.62 -15.66 -1.49
CA VAL A 6 3.41 -15.72 -2.73
C VAL A 6 2.51 -15.52 -3.94
N THR A 7 1.35 -16.17 -3.97
CA THR A 7 0.46 -16.16 -5.14
C THR A 7 -0.12 -14.77 -5.41
N ILE A 8 -0.67 -14.09 -4.38
CA ILE A 8 -1.27 -12.76 -4.57
C ILE A 8 -0.27 -11.72 -5.08
N PRO A 9 0.91 -11.52 -4.46
CA PRO A 9 1.91 -10.61 -5.01
C PRO A 9 2.37 -10.96 -6.41
N THR A 10 2.55 -12.24 -6.71
CA THR A 10 2.96 -12.69 -8.05
C THR A 10 1.91 -12.34 -9.11
N VAL A 11 0.65 -12.65 -8.86
CA VAL A 11 -0.45 -12.31 -9.77
C VAL A 11 -0.58 -10.81 -9.95
N ALA A 12 -0.56 -10.04 -8.85
CA ALA A 12 -0.64 -8.58 -8.89
C ALA A 12 0.54 -7.96 -9.65
N PHE A 13 1.76 -8.47 -9.45
CA PHE A 13 2.95 -8.06 -10.18
C PHE A 13 2.81 -8.30 -11.69
N LEU A 14 2.43 -9.52 -12.09
CA LEU A 14 2.26 -9.88 -13.50
C LEU A 14 1.16 -9.05 -14.17
N LEU A 15 0.03 -8.86 -13.50
CA LEU A 15 -1.07 -8.03 -13.99
C LEU A 15 -0.63 -6.57 -14.18
N THR A 16 0.15 -6.02 -13.24
CA THR A 16 0.67 -4.65 -13.38
C THR A 16 1.66 -4.52 -14.52
N LEU A 17 2.54 -5.50 -14.71
CA LEU A 17 3.44 -5.54 -15.87
C LEU A 17 2.67 -5.53 -17.18
N LEU A 18 1.68 -6.42 -17.32
CA LEU A 18 0.87 -6.55 -18.55
C LEU A 18 -0.01 -5.32 -18.78
N ALA A 19 -0.65 -4.80 -17.73
CA ALA A 19 -1.61 -3.71 -17.86
C ALA A 19 -0.96 -2.32 -17.90
N PHE A 20 0.16 -2.11 -17.24
CA PHE A 20 0.81 -0.80 -17.12
C PHE A 20 2.13 -0.71 -17.88
N VAL A 21 3.09 -1.62 -17.64
CA VAL A 21 4.46 -1.47 -18.16
C VAL A 21 4.58 -1.79 -19.64
N PHE A 22 4.05 -2.94 -20.07
CA PHE A 22 4.18 -3.37 -21.46
C PHE A 22 3.49 -2.46 -22.48
N PRO A 23 2.29 -1.91 -22.22
CA PRO A 23 1.62 -1.05 -23.17
C PRO A 23 2.29 0.32 -23.37
N GLN A 24 3.26 0.69 -22.52
CA GLN A 24 3.96 1.97 -22.63
C GLN A 24 4.91 1.97 -23.83
N LYS A 25 4.88 3.05 -24.60
CA LYS A 25 5.82 3.31 -25.70
C LYS A 25 7.13 3.91 -25.17
N THR A 26 7.75 3.25 -24.20
CA THR A 26 9.01 3.68 -23.58
C THR A 26 10.14 2.72 -23.91
N SER A 27 11.38 3.17 -23.70
CA SER A 27 12.57 2.33 -23.95
C SER A 27 12.55 1.10 -23.05
N TRP A 28 13.18 0.02 -23.49
CA TRP A 28 13.31 -1.23 -22.73
C TRP A 28 13.95 -1.00 -21.34
N ARG A 29 14.92 -0.09 -21.25
CA ARG A 29 15.58 0.25 -19.98
C ARG A 29 14.59 0.75 -18.92
N ILE A 30 13.67 1.64 -19.32
CA ILE A 30 12.62 2.18 -18.43
C ILE A 30 11.66 1.05 -18.00
N LYS A 31 11.31 0.14 -18.90
CA LYS A 31 10.46 -1.02 -18.58
C LYS A 31 11.12 -1.95 -17.55
N VAL A 32 12.42 -2.18 -17.68
CA VAL A 32 13.19 -2.98 -16.71
C VAL A 32 13.23 -2.29 -15.35
N ILE A 33 13.47 -0.98 -15.29
CA ILE A 33 13.44 -0.22 -14.03
C ILE A 33 12.07 -0.33 -13.36
N TRP A 34 10.98 -0.15 -14.11
CA TRP A 34 9.63 -0.37 -13.59
C TRP A 34 9.41 -1.79 -13.09
N ALA A 35 9.86 -2.79 -13.82
CA ALA A 35 9.72 -4.19 -13.40
C ALA A 35 10.43 -4.48 -12.08
N ILE A 36 11.67 -3.99 -11.91
CA ILE A 36 12.43 -4.14 -10.66
C ILE A 36 11.73 -3.41 -9.50
N PHE A 37 11.27 -2.18 -9.72
CA PHE A 37 10.54 -1.39 -8.74
C PHE A 37 9.25 -2.08 -8.28
N LEU A 38 8.43 -2.54 -9.23
CA LEU A 38 7.18 -3.25 -8.97
C LEU A 38 7.44 -4.57 -8.23
N PHE A 39 8.48 -5.30 -8.64
CA PHE A 39 8.87 -6.53 -7.95
C PHE A 39 9.20 -6.25 -6.48
N ALA A 40 10.07 -5.29 -6.20
CA ALA A 40 10.41 -4.91 -4.84
C ALA A 40 9.18 -4.46 -4.03
N ALA A 41 8.29 -3.68 -4.63
CA ALA A 41 7.07 -3.20 -3.98
C ALA A 41 6.10 -4.33 -3.64
N PHE A 42 5.77 -5.22 -4.58
CA PHE A 42 4.83 -6.33 -4.32
C PHE A 42 5.40 -7.38 -3.37
N PHE A 43 6.71 -7.60 -3.38
CA PHE A 43 7.37 -8.57 -2.52
C PHE A 43 7.96 -7.95 -1.24
N LYS A 44 7.51 -6.75 -0.83
CA LYS A 44 8.01 -6.05 0.38
C LYS A 44 8.01 -6.91 1.64
N PHE A 45 6.99 -7.75 1.84
CA PHE A 45 6.91 -8.62 3.02
C PHE A 45 7.99 -9.69 3.06
N HIS A 46 8.47 -10.16 1.89
CA HIS A 46 9.61 -11.07 1.80
C HIS A 46 10.90 -10.32 2.10
N ILE A 47 11.00 -9.05 1.65
CA ILE A 47 12.14 -8.17 1.94
C ILE A 47 12.19 -7.90 3.45
N PHE A 48 11.07 -7.58 4.09
CA PHE A 48 10.99 -7.37 5.54
C PHE A 48 11.53 -8.54 6.34
N LYS A 49 11.24 -9.77 5.90
CA LYS A 49 11.75 -10.97 6.55
C LYS A 49 13.27 -11.08 6.52
N ILE A 50 13.95 -10.49 5.53
CA ILE A 50 15.42 -10.49 5.44
C ILE A 50 16.04 -9.57 6.49
N PHE A 51 15.37 -8.49 6.85
CA PHE A 51 15.85 -7.49 7.81
C PHE A 51 15.56 -7.84 9.29
N GLY A 52 14.92 -8.98 9.55
CA GLY A 52 14.57 -9.39 10.90
C GLY A 52 13.13 -9.05 11.29
N GLY A 53 12.71 -9.55 12.45
CA GLY A 53 11.34 -9.43 12.93
C GLY A 53 10.33 -10.31 12.18
N SER A 54 9.05 -9.98 12.29
CA SER A 54 8.01 -10.67 11.55
C SER A 54 7.70 -9.98 10.23
N MET A 55 6.95 -10.66 9.35
CA MET A 55 6.48 -10.06 8.08
C MET A 55 5.64 -8.78 8.29
N LEU A 56 4.99 -8.64 9.44
CA LEU A 56 4.10 -7.51 9.75
C LEU A 56 4.75 -6.48 10.68
N THR A 57 5.76 -6.90 11.45
CA THR A 57 6.50 -6.07 12.39
C THR A 57 8.00 -6.20 12.13
N PRO A 58 8.51 -5.61 11.03
CA PRO A 58 9.94 -5.66 10.71
C PRO A 58 10.74 -4.79 11.69
N GLU A 59 11.95 -5.23 12.01
CA GLU A 59 12.90 -4.46 12.83
C GLU A 59 13.60 -3.39 11.98
N MET A 60 12.83 -2.37 11.58
CA MET A 60 13.29 -1.29 10.72
C MET A 60 12.91 0.07 11.32
N PRO A 61 13.65 1.15 11.02
CA PRO A 61 13.25 2.50 11.41
C PRO A 61 11.84 2.84 10.91
N GLU A 62 11.03 3.44 11.75
CA GLU A 62 9.62 3.77 11.46
C GLU A 62 9.46 4.55 10.15
N ALA A 63 10.33 5.52 9.89
CA ALA A 63 10.30 6.29 8.65
C ALA A 63 10.45 5.42 7.39
N VAL A 64 11.25 4.35 7.46
CA VAL A 64 11.44 3.42 6.33
C VAL A 64 10.17 2.59 6.12
N ILE A 65 9.54 2.13 7.20
CA ILE A 65 8.27 1.40 7.14
C ILE A 65 7.19 2.27 6.50
N TRP A 66 7.11 3.55 6.85
CA TRP A 66 6.17 4.51 6.29
C TRP A 66 6.36 4.67 4.77
N ILE A 67 7.59 4.90 4.33
CA ILE A 67 7.90 5.04 2.89
C ILE A 67 7.54 3.77 2.13
N LEU A 68 7.90 2.60 2.65
CA LEU A 68 7.59 1.33 2.00
C LEU A 68 6.09 1.03 1.95
N ASN A 69 5.34 1.41 2.98
CA ASN A 69 3.89 1.28 2.99
C ASN A 69 3.22 2.22 1.98
N TRP A 70 3.70 3.46 1.86
CA TRP A 70 3.25 4.39 0.85
C TRP A 70 3.51 3.86 -0.57
N ILE A 71 4.73 3.39 -0.86
CA ILE A 71 5.09 2.80 -2.14
C ILE A 71 4.18 1.61 -2.46
N TYR A 72 3.96 0.72 -1.49
CA TYR A 72 3.10 -0.45 -1.67
C TYR A 72 1.65 -0.05 -1.99
N SER A 73 1.09 0.90 -1.24
CA SER A 73 -0.26 1.44 -1.49
C SER A 73 -0.37 2.07 -2.87
N GLY A 74 0.61 2.89 -3.25
CA GLY A 74 0.67 3.53 -4.56
C GLY A 74 0.72 2.53 -5.71
N VAL A 75 1.53 1.47 -5.59
CA VAL A 75 1.62 0.41 -6.61
C VAL A 75 0.32 -0.40 -6.70
N PHE A 76 -0.37 -0.65 -5.58
CA PHE A 76 -1.65 -1.34 -5.58
C PHE A 76 -2.75 -0.51 -6.26
N ILE A 77 -2.80 0.79 -5.98
CA ILE A 77 -3.70 1.73 -6.64
C ILE A 77 -3.36 1.85 -8.13
N LEU A 78 -2.07 1.86 -8.49
CA LEU A 78 -1.62 1.87 -9.89
C LEU A 78 -2.13 0.65 -10.65
N LEU A 79 -2.10 -0.54 -10.03
CA LEU A 79 -2.69 -1.76 -10.60
C LEU A 79 -4.17 -1.55 -10.89
N LEU A 80 -4.96 -1.07 -9.92
CA LEU A 80 -6.40 -0.84 -10.10
C LEU A 80 -6.69 0.20 -11.18
N LEU A 81 -6.00 1.33 -11.16
CA LEU A 81 -6.16 2.40 -12.16
C LEU A 81 -5.74 1.95 -13.56
N SER A 82 -4.80 1.01 -13.68
CA SER A 82 -4.36 0.47 -14.96
C SER A 82 -5.45 -0.23 -15.74
N PHE A 83 -6.47 -0.77 -15.06
CA PHE A 83 -7.64 -1.38 -15.68
C PHE A 83 -8.76 -0.39 -15.99
N VAL A 84 -8.91 0.66 -15.17
CA VAL A 84 -10.04 1.61 -15.26
C VAL A 84 -9.73 2.78 -16.19
N TRP A 85 -8.49 3.27 -16.21
CA TRP A 85 -8.13 4.49 -16.93
C TRP A 85 -7.60 4.19 -18.33
N TRP A 86 -8.38 4.56 -19.34
CA TRP A 86 -8.06 4.35 -20.75
C TRP A 86 -7.37 5.53 -21.43
N VAL A 87 -6.71 6.44 -20.73
CA VAL A 87 -6.01 7.59 -21.34
C VAL A 87 -4.68 7.17 -21.93
N LYS A 88 -4.63 6.99 -23.25
CA LYS A 88 -3.47 6.44 -23.97
C LYS A 88 -2.23 7.34 -23.95
N LYS A 89 -2.39 8.68 -24.02
CA LYS A 89 -1.28 9.63 -24.27
C LYS A 89 -0.40 9.90 -23.04
N TYR A 90 -1.00 10.10 -21.88
CA TYR A 90 -0.28 10.50 -20.65
C TYR A 90 -0.21 9.40 -19.60
N ARG A 91 -0.54 8.18 -19.98
CA ARG A 91 -0.67 7.05 -19.06
C ARG A 91 0.59 6.79 -18.23
N ALA A 92 1.77 6.93 -18.86
CA ALA A 92 3.05 6.68 -18.22
C ALA A 92 3.38 7.63 -17.06
N ILE A 93 2.79 8.83 -17.06
CA ILE A 93 3.03 9.88 -16.05
C ILE A 93 1.80 10.08 -15.17
N ALA A 94 0.62 10.23 -15.77
CA ALA A 94 -0.60 10.56 -15.05
C ALA A 94 -1.05 9.46 -14.09
N LEU A 95 -0.96 8.18 -14.49
CA LEU A 95 -1.36 7.08 -13.61
C LEU A 95 -0.48 6.93 -12.37
N PRO A 96 0.86 6.92 -12.48
CA PRO A 96 1.71 6.89 -11.29
C PRO A 96 1.47 8.09 -10.38
N ILE A 97 1.42 9.31 -10.91
CA ILE A 97 1.17 10.50 -10.10
C ILE A 97 -0.16 10.37 -9.35
N ALA A 98 -1.25 10.02 -10.03
CA ALA A 98 -2.55 9.82 -9.39
C ALA A 98 -2.51 8.72 -8.32
N ALA A 99 -1.92 7.57 -8.65
CA ALA A 99 -1.83 6.42 -7.74
C ALA A 99 -1.05 6.74 -6.46
N PHE A 100 0.12 7.35 -6.60
CA PHE A 100 0.96 7.67 -5.44
C PHE A 100 0.42 8.85 -4.63
N SER A 101 -0.28 9.82 -5.27
CA SER A 101 -0.97 10.91 -4.55
C SER A 101 -2.13 10.38 -3.71
N VAL A 102 -2.96 9.49 -4.26
CA VAL A 102 -4.05 8.84 -3.52
C VAL A 102 -3.50 7.96 -2.39
N GLY A 103 -2.44 7.20 -2.67
CA GLY A 103 -1.77 6.39 -1.65
C GLY A 103 -1.21 7.22 -0.49
N LEU A 104 -0.63 8.39 -0.81
CA LEU A 104 -0.15 9.34 0.21
C LEU A 104 -1.31 9.92 1.03
N GLY A 105 -2.39 10.35 0.37
CA GLY A 105 -3.58 10.87 1.04
C GLY A 105 -4.21 9.85 2.00
N GLY A 106 -4.33 8.60 1.57
CA GLY A 106 -4.82 7.51 2.41
C GLY A 106 -3.93 7.24 3.63
N MET A 107 -2.61 7.26 3.43
CA MET A 107 -1.64 7.08 4.51
C MET A 107 -1.72 8.24 5.52
N LEU A 108 -1.74 9.48 5.07
CA LEU A 108 -1.87 10.66 5.94
C LEU A 108 -3.19 10.64 6.72
N SER A 109 -4.29 10.28 6.08
CA SER A 109 -5.59 10.18 6.74
C SER A 109 -5.63 9.08 7.82
N ALA A 110 -4.91 7.99 7.63
CA ALA A 110 -4.80 6.92 8.61
C ALA A 110 -3.97 7.29 9.86
N THR A 111 -3.13 8.34 9.76
CA THR A 111 -2.33 8.82 10.90
C THR A 111 -3.04 9.89 11.73
N ILE A 112 -4.15 10.44 11.23
CA ILE A 112 -4.98 11.35 12.03
C ILE A 112 -5.69 10.52 13.08
N ALA A 113 -5.34 10.74 14.34
CA ALA A 113 -5.99 10.07 15.45
C ALA A 113 -7.51 10.28 15.39
N PRO A 114 -8.32 9.22 15.54
CA PRO A 114 -9.77 9.37 15.58
C PRO A 114 -10.14 10.29 16.74
N LYS A 115 -11.11 11.21 16.51
CA LYS A 115 -11.64 12.03 17.58
C LYS A 115 -12.23 11.12 18.64
N VAL A 116 -11.66 11.16 19.83
CA VAL A 116 -12.24 10.48 20.99
C VAL A 116 -13.54 11.19 21.32
N THR A 117 -14.68 10.51 21.12
CA THR A 117 -15.96 10.99 21.60
C THR A 117 -16.16 10.39 22.99
N GLU A 118 -16.05 11.22 24.02
CA GLU A 118 -16.42 10.81 25.36
C GLU A 118 -17.93 10.60 25.39
N ILE A 119 -18.35 9.36 25.56
CA ILE A 119 -19.75 9.01 25.78
C ILE A 119 -19.90 8.81 27.29
N THR A 120 -20.53 9.75 27.96
CA THR A 120 -20.91 9.59 29.36
C THR A 120 -22.15 8.71 29.41
N LEU A 121 -21.98 7.48 29.88
CA LEU A 121 -23.07 6.55 30.11
C LEU A 121 -23.57 6.78 31.53
N ASP A 122 -24.71 7.44 31.67
CA ASP A 122 -25.42 7.60 32.93
C ASP A 122 -26.20 6.32 33.24
N TYR A 123 -25.75 5.59 34.24
CA TYR A 123 -26.45 4.43 34.77
C TYR A 123 -27.12 4.80 36.11
N PRO A 124 -28.39 5.19 36.11
CA PRO A 124 -29.07 5.67 37.35
C PRO A 124 -29.19 4.61 38.45
N ASN A 125 -28.88 3.35 38.17
CA ASN A 125 -28.97 2.24 39.12
C ASN A 125 -27.60 1.58 39.35
N LEU A 126 -26.48 2.28 39.15
CA LEU A 126 -25.17 1.71 39.45
C LEU A 126 -25.04 1.58 40.99
N PRO A 127 -24.70 0.38 41.53
CA PRO A 127 -24.37 0.24 42.94
C PRO A 127 -23.22 1.18 43.31
N ALA A 128 -23.32 1.87 44.46
CA ALA A 128 -22.34 2.83 44.92
C ALA A 128 -20.89 2.26 45.07
N GLU A 129 -20.76 0.95 45.07
CA GLU A 129 -19.47 0.24 45.11
C GLU A 129 -18.75 0.21 43.78
N LEU A 130 -19.42 0.57 42.66
CA LEU A 130 -18.87 0.60 41.29
C LEU A 130 -18.70 2.03 40.76
N ASP A 131 -19.04 3.04 41.58
CA ASP A 131 -18.81 4.46 41.30
C ASP A 131 -17.39 4.78 41.75
N GLY A 132 -16.42 4.46 40.88
CA GLY A 132 -14.99 4.58 41.16
C GLY A 132 -14.34 5.76 40.50
#